data_0380e1c9c13595eb41d02108412c9430
#
_entry.id   0380e1c9c13595eb41d02108412c9430
#
_cell.length_a   1.000
_cell.length_b   1.000
_cell.length_c   1.000
_cell.angle_alpha   90.00
_cell.angle_beta   90.00
_cell.angle_gamma   90.00
#
_symmetry.space_group_name_H-M   'P 1'
#
loop_
_entity.id
_entity.type
_entity.pdbx_description
1 polymer ?
#
loop_
_entity_poly.entity_id
_entity_poly.type
_entity_poly.pdbx_seq_one_letter_code
_entity_poly.pdbx_strand_id
1 'polypeptide(L)'
;MMVCLDRNTCLKMYELITEKWQLAIELQEKELVEEEIIHCHDPDILDEKRKHLAWMKETKFAVVVSSEQSEIEEVAKFNDHSGKPLDILKHRKLMQERKLDEEFKDSNNPLGFVIVCAMWLTGFDVKSLSTLYIDKPMQNHTLMQAIARANRVAPGKKQGTIIDYN
;
A
#
# COMPACT_ATOMS: atom_id res chain seq x y z
N MET A 1 2.60 -2.77 -3.52
CA MET A 1 3.68 -2.56 -2.52
C MET A 1 4.47 -1.33 -2.91
N MET A 2 4.87 -0.52 -1.96
CA MET A 2 5.71 0.67 -2.19
C MET A 2 7.04 0.52 -1.43
N VAL A 3 8.14 0.87 -2.09
CA VAL A 3 9.49 0.87 -1.50
C VAL A 3 9.94 2.31 -1.37
N CYS A 4 10.20 2.76 -0.15
CA CYS A 4 10.65 4.12 0.13
C CYS A 4 12.12 4.18 0.51
N LEU A 5 12.69 5.38 0.44
CA LEU A 5 14.10 5.65 0.72
C LEU A 5 14.49 5.23 2.15
N ASP A 6 13.70 5.64 3.13
CA ASP A 6 13.95 5.41 4.55
C ASP A 6 12.64 5.19 5.35
N ARG A 7 12.78 4.94 6.64
CA ARG A 7 11.68 4.70 7.57
C ARG A 7 10.73 5.90 7.69
N ASN A 8 11.28 7.09 7.81
CA ASN A 8 10.48 8.30 7.97
C ASN A 8 9.63 8.57 6.73
N THR A 9 10.20 8.33 5.54
CA THR A 9 9.48 8.39 4.27
C THR A 9 8.36 7.35 4.23
N CYS A 10 8.59 6.11 4.70
CA CYS A 10 7.53 5.10 4.79
C CYS A 10 6.34 5.57 5.63
N LEU A 11 6.61 6.19 6.79
CA LEU A 11 5.56 6.70 7.68
C LEU A 11 4.82 7.89 7.07
N LYS A 12 5.54 8.84 6.48
CA LYS A 12 4.94 9.99 5.78
C LYS A 12 4.05 9.54 4.62
N MET A 13 4.53 8.60 3.81
CA MET A 13 3.76 8.06 2.70
C MET A 13 2.52 7.29 3.17
N TYR A 14 2.60 6.58 4.29
CA TYR A 14 1.45 5.93 4.88
C TYR A 14 0.34 6.93 5.22
N GLU A 15 0.66 8.01 5.95
CA GLU A 15 -0.32 9.04 6.32
C GLU A 15 -0.92 9.70 5.08
N LEU A 16 -0.07 10.06 4.12
CA LEU A 16 -0.52 10.71 2.88
C LEU A 16 -1.40 9.77 2.03
N ILE A 17 -0.98 8.53 1.82
CA ILE A 17 -1.71 7.58 0.99
C ILE A 17 -3.05 7.22 1.63
N THR A 18 -3.08 6.99 2.93
CA THR A 18 -4.34 6.63 3.63
C THR A 18 -5.33 7.79 3.61
N GLU A 19 -4.88 9.04 3.77
CA GLU A 19 -5.73 10.21 3.62
C GLU A 19 -6.29 10.32 2.20
N LYS A 20 -5.44 10.22 1.17
CA LYS A 20 -5.86 10.30 -0.23
C LYS A 20 -6.79 9.15 -0.62
N TRP A 21 -6.56 7.96 -0.06
CA TRP A 21 -7.44 6.81 -0.26
C TRP A 21 -8.83 7.05 0.31
N GLN A 22 -8.91 7.62 1.51
CA GLN A 22 -10.18 7.98 2.12
C GLN A 22 -10.94 9.03 1.30
N LEU A 23 -10.24 10.07 0.83
CA LEU A 23 -10.83 11.07 -0.08
C LEU A 23 -11.33 10.46 -1.39
N ALA A 24 -10.58 9.48 -1.94
CA ALA A 24 -11.02 8.77 -3.14
C ALA A 24 -12.27 7.93 -2.90
N ILE A 25 -12.40 7.29 -1.74
CA ILE A 25 -13.62 6.57 -1.33
C ILE A 25 -14.81 7.55 -1.29
N GLU A 26 -14.67 8.68 -0.60
CA GLU A 26 -15.73 9.69 -0.47
C GLU A 26 -16.16 10.27 -1.82
N LEU A 27 -15.21 10.45 -2.73
CA LEU A 27 -15.51 10.92 -4.08
C LEU A 27 -16.30 9.87 -4.87
N GLN A 28 -15.86 8.62 -4.84
CA GLN A 28 -16.57 7.52 -5.52
C GLN A 28 -17.96 7.25 -4.95
N GLU A 29 -18.14 7.41 -3.63
CA GLU A 29 -19.47 7.33 -3.02
C GLU A 29 -20.42 8.40 -3.58
N LYS A 30 -19.95 9.64 -3.70
CA LYS A 30 -20.76 10.74 -4.25
C LYS A 30 -21.10 10.50 -5.72
N GLU A 31 -20.10 10.12 -6.53
CA GLU A 31 -20.32 9.81 -7.94
C GLU A 31 -21.34 8.67 -8.13
N LEU A 32 -21.25 7.61 -7.32
CA LEU A 32 -22.17 6.49 -7.39
C LEU A 32 -23.61 6.90 -7.06
N VAL A 33 -23.81 7.72 -6.02
CA VAL A 33 -25.13 8.25 -5.64
C VAL A 33 -25.71 9.13 -6.76
N GLU A 34 -24.91 10.00 -7.36
CA GLU A 34 -25.33 10.85 -8.46
C GLU A 34 -25.75 10.02 -9.69
N GLU A 35 -24.99 9.00 -10.05
CA GLU A 35 -25.30 8.10 -11.16
C GLU A 35 -26.55 7.26 -10.92
N GLU A 36 -26.80 6.81 -9.69
CA GLU A 36 -28.03 6.10 -9.30
C GLU A 36 -29.27 7.00 -9.44
N ILE A 37 -29.17 8.30 -9.09
CA ILE A 37 -30.27 9.24 -9.20
C ILE A 37 -30.62 9.54 -10.68
N ILE A 38 -29.61 9.66 -11.52
CA ILE A 38 -29.78 10.03 -12.93
C ILE A 38 -30.37 8.87 -13.78
N HIS A 39 -30.36 7.63 -13.27
CA HIS A 39 -30.83 6.42 -13.97
C HIS A 39 -30.24 6.23 -15.38
N CYS A 40 -29.05 6.74 -15.61
CA CYS A 40 -28.45 6.89 -16.93
C CYS A 40 -27.47 5.76 -17.31
N HIS A 41 -27.23 4.78 -16.41
CA HIS A 41 -26.18 3.79 -16.58
C HIS A 41 -26.73 2.36 -16.61
N ASP A 42 -26.02 1.51 -17.34
CA ASP A 42 -26.22 0.08 -17.37
C ASP A 42 -26.12 -0.50 -15.95
N PRO A 43 -27.06 -1.32 -15.50
CA PRO A 43 -27.04 -1.96 -14.18
C PRO A 43 -25.73 -2.71 -13.88
N ASP A 44 -25.11 -3.31 -14.88
CA ASP A 44 -23.85 -4.05 -14.74
C ASP A 44 -22.69 -3.11 -14.38
N ILE A 45 -22.65 -1.92 -14.95
CA ILE A 45 -21.63 -0.88 -14.65
C ILE A 45 -21.77 -0.40 -13.22
N LEU A 46 -23.00 -0.17 -12.76
CA LEU A 46 -23.27 0.25 -11.39
C LEU A 46 -22.86 -0.83 -10.38
N ASP A 47 -23.12 -2.09 -10.69
CA ASP A 47 -22.72 -3.22 -9.83
C ASP A 47 -21.20 -3.36 -9.74
N GLU A 48 -20.47 -3.20 -10.84
CA GLU A 48 -19.01 -3.16 -10.84
C GLU A 48 -18.46 -2.00 -9.99
N LYS A 49 -19.03 -0.80 -10.09
CA LYS A 49 -18.65 0.35 -9.27
C LYS A 49 -18.90 0.12 -7.78
N ARG A 50 -20.04 -0.48 -7.42
CA ARG A 50 -20.34 -0.86 -6.02
C ARG A 50 -19.34 -1.87 -5.49
N LYS A 51 -18.99 -2.90 -6.27
CA LYS A 51 -17.99 -3.90 -5.89
C LYS A 51 -16.61 -3.26 -5.71
N HIS A 52 -16.24 -2.34 -6.61
CA HIS A 52 -14.98 -1.62 -6.50
C HIS A 52 -14.93 -0.75 -5.25
N LEU A 53 -15.99 -0.01 -4.96
CA LEU A 53 -16.10 0.81 -3.76
C LEU A 53 -16.04 -0.03 -2.47
N ALA A 54 -16.72 -1.19 -2.44
CA ALA A 54 -16.65 -2.12 -1.32
C ALA A 54 -15.22 -2.63 -1.11
N TRP A 55 -14.53 -3.02 -2.17
CA TRP A 55 -13.12 -3.42 -2.13
C TRP A 55 -12.22 -2.27 -1.61
N MET A 56 -12.43 -1.04 -2.06
CA MET A 56 -11.67 0.11 -1.56
C MET A 56 -11.84 0.31 -0.04
N LYS A 57 -13.07 0.19 0.47
CA LYS A 57 -13.38 0.32 1.90
C LYS A 57 -12.76 -0.78 2.76
N GLU A 58 -12.68 -1.99 2.25
CA GLU A 58 -12.08 -3.12 2.94
C GLU A 58 -10.55 -3.11 2.89
N THR A 59 -9.96 -2.44 1.88
CA THR A 59 -8.51 -2.41 1.67
C THR A 59 -7.78 -1.81 2.87
N LYS A 60 -6.81 -2.56 3.40
CA LYS A 60 -5.96 -2.16 4.51
C LYS A 60 -4.54 -1.88 4.05
N PHE A 61 -3.88 -1.02 4.82
CA PHE A 61 -2.52 -0.56 4.61
C PHE A 61 -1.64 -0.94 5.79
N ALA A 62 -0.36 -1.25 5.52
CA ALA A 62 0.61 -1.48 6.57
C ALA A 62 1.98 -0.89 6.20
N VAL A 63 2.74 -0.51 7.23
CA VAL A 63 4.16 -0.17 7.12
C VAL A 63 4.97 -1.30 7.73
N VAL A 64 5.97 -1.78 7.00
CA VAL A 64 6.88 -2.83 7.46
C VAL A 64 8.32 -2.34 7.34
N VAL A 65 8.92 -2.02 8.49
CA VAL A 65 10.25 -1.46 8.61
C VAL A 65 11.01 -2.14 9.75
N SER A 66 12.36 -2.25 9.61
CA SER A 66 13.21 -2.80 10.65
C SER A 66 13.14 -1.95 11.94
N SER A 67 13.26 -2.61 13.10
CA SER A 67 13.39 -1.92 14.39
C SER A 67 14.81 -1.43 14.60
N GLU A 68 14.95 -0.27 15.24
CA GLU A 68 16.22 0.30 15.67
C GLU A 68 16.11 0.85 17.09
N GLN A 69 17.25 0.96 17.75
CA GLN A 69 17.33 1.56 19.07
C GLN A 69 16.97 3.05 19.00
N SER A 70 16.19 3.57 19.96
CA SER A 70 15.76 4.98 20.00
C SER A 70 14.88 5.46 18.84
N GLU A 71 14.31 4.54 18.04
CA GLU A 71 13.51 4.88 16.86
C GLU A 71 12.31 5.78 17.17
N ILE A 72 11.70 5.63 18.36
CA ILE A 72 10.51 6.41 18.76
C ILE A 72 10.88 7.90 18.89
N GLU A 73 11.98 8.19 19.58
CA GLU A 73 12.45 9.57 19.76
C GLU A 73 12.95 10.18 18.45
N GLU A 74 13.59 9.38 17.61
CA GLU A 74 14.09 9.85 16.32
C GLU A 74 12.95 10.14 15.34
N VAL A 75 11.96 9.26 15.24
CA VAL A 75 10.80 9.43 14.36
C VAL A 75 9.94 10.61 14.79
N ALA A 76 9.74 10.81 16.10
CA ALA A 76 8.95 11.92 16.65
C ALA A 76 9.51 13.32 16.36
N LYS A 77 10.77 13.43 15.90
CA LYS A 77 11.36 14.71 15.44
C LYS A 77 10.85 15.14 14.06
N PHE A 78 10.20 14.25 13.33
CA PHE A 78 9.67 14.52 12.00
C PHE A 78 8.15 14.61 12.03
N ASN A 79 7.60 15.43 11.16
CA ASN A 79 6.17 15.60 11.01
C ASN A 79 5.70 14.96 9.68
N ASP A 80 4.43 14.56 9.67
CA ASP A 80 3.71 14.20 8.46
C ASP A 80 3.40 15.46 7.61
N HIS A 81 2.68 15.26 6.51
CA HIS A 81 2.27 16.34 5.61
C HIS A 81 1.25 17.32 6.24
N SER A 82 0.58 16.92 7.33
CA SER A 82 -0.37 17.78 8.08
C SER A 82 0.28 18.55 9.24
N GLY A 83 1.59 18.33 9.47
CA GLY A 83 2.35 18.94 10.56
C GLY A 83 2.27 18.20 11.89
N LYS A 84 1.67 16.99 11.94
CA LYS A 84 1.64 16.15 13.14
C LYS A 84 2.94 15.35 13.27
N PRO A 85 3.47 15.14 14.48
CA PRO A 85 4.60 14.26 14.69
C PRO A 85 4.31 12.84 14.16
N LEU A 86 5.31 12.24 13.51
CA LEU A 86 5.20 10.86 13.05
C LEU A 86 5.13 9.91 14.26
N ASP A 87 4.27 8.89 14.12
CA ASP A 87 4.08 7.84 15.13
C ASP A 87 4.40 6.45 14.56
N ILE A 88 5.49 5.86 15.04
CA ILE A 88 5.88 4.49 14.67
C ILE A 88 5.20 3.43 15.54
N LEU A 89 4.71 3.79 16.74
CA LEU A 89 4.20 2.82 17.72
C LEU A 89 3.01 2.03 17.19
N LYS A 90 2.07 2.69 16.51
CA LYS A 90 0.92 2.01 15.89
C LYS A 90 1.34 0.94 14.87
N HIS A 91 2.40 1.20 14.11
CA HIS A 91 2.92 0.25 13.13
C HIS A 91 3.69 -0.89 13.80
N ARG A 92 4.45 -0.61 14.87
CA ARG A 92 5.13 -1.63 15.67
C ARG A 92 4.14 -2.59 16.31
N LYS A 93 3.08 -2.05 16.92
CA LYS A 93 2.00 -2.86 17.49
C LYS A 93 1.40 -3.79 16.43
N LEU A 94 1.08 -3.24 15.25
CA LEU A 94 0.52 -4.02 14.15
C LEU A 94 1.46 -5.14 13.70
N MET A 95 2.77 -4.86 13.57
CA MET A 95 3.78 -5.85 13.19
C MET A 95 3.99 -6.94 14.24
N GLN A 96 3.77 -6.64 15.52
CA GLN A 96 3.90 -7.61 16.62
C GLN A 96 2.65 -8.49 16.78
N GLU A 97 1.46 -7.92 16.58
CA GLU A 97 0.19 -8.61 16.79
C GLU A 97 -0.26 -9.42 15.57
N ARG A 98 0.22 -9.10 14.38
CA ARG A 98 -0.21 -9.70 13.11
C ARG A 98 0.96 -10.26 12.32
N LYS A 99 0.70 -11.32 11.59
CA LYS A 99 1.64 -11.92 10.63
C LYS A 99 1.47 -11.25 9.26
N LEU A 100 1.89 -10.00 9.15
CA LEU A 100 1.69 -9.18 7.95
C LEU A 100 2.26 -9.81 6.67
N ASP A 101 3.29 -10.62 6.80
CA ASP A 101 3.89 -11.35 5.69
C ASP A 101 3.00 -12.48 5.16
N GLU A 102 2.31 -13.22 6.05
CA GLU A 102 1.33 -14.24 5.68
C GLU A 102 0.07 -13.58 5.11
N GLU A 103 -0.42 -12.54 5.77
CA GLU A 103 -1.61 -11.79 5.34
C GLU A 103 -1.44 -11.16 3.95
N PHE A 104 -0.28 -10.56 3.67
CA PHE A 104 -0.02 -9.94 2.37
C PHE A 104 0.17 -10.97 1.23
N LYS A 105 0.50 -12.21 1.55
CA LYS A 105 0.55 -13.33 0.59
C LYS A 105 -0.82 -13.89 0.25
N ASP A 106 -1.78 -13.77 1.15
CA ASP A 106 -3.14 -14.26 0.95
C ASP A 106 -3.96 -13.26 0.12
N SER A 107 -4.33 -13.65 -1.09
CA SER A 107 -5.11 -12.81 -1.99
C SER A 107 -6.54 -12.50 -1.49
N ASN A 108 -7.03 -13.24 -0.51
CA ASN A 108 -8.35 -13.02 0.12
C ASN A 108 -8.26 -12.10 1.34
N ASN A 109 -7.07 -11.79 1.80
CA ASN A 109 -6.87 -10.89 2.94
C ASN A 109 -7.03 -9.43 2.49
N PRO A 110 -7.70 -8.57 3.29
CA PRO A 110 -7.87 -7.16 2.96
C PRO A 110 -6.59 -6.33 2.97
N LEU A 111 -5.44 -6.86 3.42
CA LEU A 111 -4.16 -6.16 3.37
C LEU A 111 -3.68 -6.02 1.92
N GLY A 112 -4.17 -4.99 1.24
CA GLY A 112 -3.91 -4.75 -0.19
C GLY A 112 -2.66 -3.92 -0.47
N PHE A 113 -2.15 -3.14 0.50
CA PHE A 113 -1.03 -2.25 0.28
C PHE A 113 -0.03 -2.25 1.43
N VAL A 114 1.25 -2.46 1.12
CA VAL A 114 2.33 -2.46 2.11
C VAL A 114 3.44 -1.50 1.68
N ILE A 115 3.91 -0.69 2.63
CA ILE A 115 4.99 0.27 2.46
C ILE A 115 6.21 -0.23 3.22
N VAL A 116 7.34 -0.34 2.52
CA VAL A 116 8.58 -0.91 3.06
C VAL A 116 9.77 -0.01 2.74
N CYS A 117 10.83 -0.06 3.57
CA CYS A 117 12.10 0.60 3.25
C CYS A 117 13.09 -0.37 2.58
N ALA A 118 13.45 -1.44 3.28
CA ALA A 118 14.37 -2.47 2.81
C ALA A 118 13.87 -3.90 3.09
N MET A 119 13.04 -4.05 4.12
CA MET A 119 12.41 -5.32 4.45
C MET A 119 11.56 -5.81 3.28
N TRP A 120 11.52 -7.13 3.11
CA TRP A 120 10.79 -7.81 2.05
C TRP A 120 11.30 -7.59 0.61
N LEU A 121 12.31 -6.77 0.40
CA LEU A 121 12.96 -6.69 -0.92
C LEU A 121 13.79 -7.94 -1.23
N THR A 122 14.29 -8.61 -0.20
CA THR A 122 15.00 -9.88 -0.34
C THR A 122 14.32 -10.96 0.52
N GLY A 123 14.33 -12.21 0.06
CA GLY A 123 13.81 -13.34 0.83
C GLY A 123 12.29 -13.46 0.98
N PHE A 124 11.51 -12.50 0.50
CA PHE A 124 10.05 -12.48 0.63
C PHE A 124 9.35 -12.76 -0.72
N ASP A 125 8.50 -13.75 -0.78
CA ASP A 125 7.80 -14.17 -2.00
C ASP A 125 6.30 -13.85 -1.94
N VAL A 126 5.83 -12.94 -2.80
CA VAL A 126 4.41 -12.61 -2.98
C VAL A 126 4.05 -12.75 -4.45
N LYS A 127 3.43 -13.85 -4.83
CA LYS A 127 3.01 -14.10 -6.21
C LYS A 127 1.90 -13.14 -6.66
N SER A 128 1.02 -12.75 -5.74
CA SER A 128 -0.11 -11.83 -5.97
C SER A 128 0.29 -10.37 -6.16
N LEU A 129 1.56 -9.98 -5.90
CA LEU A 129 2.02 -8.61 -6.03
C LEU A 129 1.83 -8.08 -7.46
N SER A 130 0.81 -7.27 -7.68
CA SER A 130 0.45 -6.71 -9.00
C SER A 130 1.27 -5.48 -9.36
N THR A 131 1.48 -4.58 -8.39
CA THR A 131 2.14 -3.30 -8.63
C THR A 131 3.22 -3.02 -7.59
N LEU A 132 4.38 -2.60 -8.07
CA LEU A 132 5.52 -2.18 -7.25
C LEU A 132 5.82 -0.71 -7.57
N TYR A 133 5.72 0.14 -6.54
CA TYR A 133 6.13 1.54 -6.57
C TYR A 133 7.52 1.65 -5.96
N ILE A 134 8.44 2.30 -6.66
CA ILE A 134 9.84 2.49 -6.25
C ILE A 134 10.09 3.98 -6.04
N ASP A 135 10.26 4.37 -4.78
CA ASP A 135 10.65 5.72 -4.35
C ASP A 135 11.98 5.62 -3.58
N LYS A 136 12.92 4.94 -4.19
CA LYS A 136 14.27 4.71 -3.67
C LYS A 136 15.22 4.44 -4.81
N PRO A 137 16.35 5.17 -4.92
CA PRO A 137 17.37 4.87 -5.91
C PRO A 137 17.83 3.41 -5.78
N MET A 138 17.54 2.62 -6.81
CA MET A 138 17.97 1.23 -6.90
C MET A 138 18.76 1.03 -8.17
N GLN A 139 19.85 0.26 -8.09
CA GLN A 139 20.70 -0.01 -9.23
C GLN A 139 21.02 -1.51 -9.35
N ASN A 140 21.28 -1.93 -10.58
CA ASN A 140 21.79 -3.27 -10.90
C ASN A 140 20.99 -4.39 -10.24
N HIS A 141 21.64 -5.19 -9.40
CA HIS A 141 21.10 -6.39 -8.81
C HIS A 141 19.85 -6.14 -7.92
N THR A 142 19.86 -5.04 -7.17
CA THR A 142 18.75 -4.69 -6.27
C THR A 142 17.48 -4.34 -7.06
N LEU A 143 17.62 -3.56 -8.13
CA LEU A 143 16.52 -3.22 -9.03
C LEU A 143 15.98 -4.48 -9.72
N MET A 144 16.86 -5.33 -10.25
CA MET A 144 16.44 -6.59 -10.89
C MET A 144 15.70 -7.53 -9.92
N GLN A 145 16.12 -7.59 -8.66
CA GLN A 145 15.41 -8.37 -7.64
C GLN A 145 14.01 -7.80 -7.36
N ALA A 146 13.87 -6.48 -7.27
CA ALA A 146 12.57 -5.84 -7.06
C ALA A 146 11.62 -6.08 -8.25
N ILE A 147 12.12 -5.94 -9.48
CA ILE A 147 11.39 -6.22 -10.72
C ILE A 147 10.93 -7.68 -10.76
N ALA A 148 11.83 -8.62 -10.49
CA ALA A 148 11.50 -10.06 -10.52
C ALA A 148 10.37 -10.44 -9.54
N ARG A 149 10.21 -9.68 -8.44
CA ARG A 149 9.11 -9.91 -7.48
C ARG A 149 7.75 -9.54 -8.04
N ALA A 150 7.66 -8.35 -8.65
CA ALA A 150 6.40 -7.90 -9.23
C ALA A 150 6.03 -8.71 -10.47
N ASN A 151 7.00 -9.31 -11.16
CA ASN A 151 6.79 -10.00 -12.43
C ASN A 151 6.53 -11.53 -12.29
N ARG A 152 6.19 -12.02 -11.10
CA ARG A 152 5.81 -13.41 -10.90
C ARG A 152 4.41 -13.70 -11.43
N VAL A 153 4.25 -14.89 -12.03
CA VAL A 153 2.97 -15.37 -12.52
C VAL A 153 2.11 -15.85 -11.34
N ALA A 154 0.84 -15.45 -11.34
CA ALA A 154 -0.17 -15.90 -10.39
C ALA A 154 -1.52 -16.05 -11.11
N PRO A 155 -2.47 -16.84 -10.56
CA PRO A 155 -3.81 -16.92 -11.12
C PRO A 155 -4.43 -15.52 -11.27
N GLY A 156 -4.96 -15.23 -12.47
CA GLY A 156 -5.54 -13.92 -12.80
C GLY A 156 -4.54 -12.78 -13.08
N LYS A 157 -3.24 -13.02 -12.89
CA LYS A 157 -2.19 -12.02 -13.10
C LYS A 157 -1.31 -12.39 -14.29
N LYS A 158 -1.35 -11.58 -15.34
CA LYS A 158 -0.53 -11.79 -16.55
C LYS A 158 0.87 -11.19 -16.44
N GLN A 159 1.00 -10.04 -15.76
CA GLN A 159 2.26 -9.28 -15.59
C GLN A 159 2.22 -8.43 -14.34
N GLY A 160 3.37 -7.96 -13.89
CA GLY A 160 3.50 -6.96 -12.84
C GLY A 160 3.71 -5.57 -13.43
N THR A 161 3.20 -4.56 -12.75
CA THR A 161 3.45 -3.15 -13.06
C THR A 161 4.52 -2.60 -12.13
N ILE A 162 5.47 -1.87 -12.69
CA ILE A 162 6.52 -1.19 -11.92
C ILE A 162 6.43 0.29 -12.23
N ILE A 163 6.37 1.09 -11.18
CA ILE A 163 6.34 2.55 -11.25
C ILE A 163 7.55 3.05 -10.47
N ASP A 164 8.50 3.63 -11.18
CA ASP A 164 9.75 4.16 -10.63
C ASP A 164 9.70 5.68 -10.64
N TYR A 165 9.99 6.30 -9.50
CA TYR A 165 10.00 7.75 -9.29
C TYR A 165 11.43 8.36 -9.31
N ASN A 166 12.47 7.57 -9.63
CA ASN A 166 13.86 8.02 -9.67
C ASN A 166 14.38 8.26 -11.09
#